data_a866ffa21762a482019f75fbf1497997
#
_entry.id   a866ffa21762a482019f75fbf1497997
#
_cell.length_a   1.000
_cell.length_b   1.000
_cell.length_c   1.000
_cell.angle_alpha   90.00
_cell.angle_beta   90.00
_cell.angle_gamma   90.00
#
_symmetry.space_group_name_H-M   'P 1'
#
loop_
_entity.id
_entity.type
_entity.pdbx_description
1 polymer ?
#
loop_
_entity_poly.entity_id
_entity_poly.type
_entity_poly.pdbx_seq_one_letter_code
_entity_poly.pdbx_strand_id
1 'polypeptide(L)'
;MISAEQPIVILLVEDSSDDVFFFRRAVQKSGLCAVTQVAVDGVEAMDYLLNKGRFADAAAYRPPDIMFLDLKLPHVNGFELLEWMKLHAECSRTPVVVLTTSNQPEDRERSEALGAVLFLTKPLSPEQLAEALQKGRRPRSEAMDGPA
;
A
#
# COMPACT_ATOMS: atom_id res chain seq x y z
N MET A 1 -18.39 -1.14 21.64
CA MET A 1 -18.18 -1.02 21.09
C MET A 1 -17.89 -1.06 20.34
N ILE A 2 -17.74 -0.98 19.81
CA ILE A 2 -17.49 -1.01 19.06
C ILE A 2 -17.44 -0.84 18.24
N SER A 3 -17.42 -1.04 18.09
CA SER A 3 -17.19 -1.09 17.15
C SER A 3 -17.19 -0.27 16.15
N ALA A 4 -17.30 0.50 16.07
CA ALA A 4 -17.20 1.48 15.06
C ALA A 4 -15.78 1.57 14.53
N GLU A 5 -15.20 0.44 14.42
CA GLU A 5 -13.87 0.35 13.87
C GLU A 5 -13.93 0.68 12.38
N GLN A 6 -13.15 1.65 11.96
CA GLN A 6 -13.10 1.99 10.56
C GLN A 6 -12.31 0.96 9.78
N PRO A 7 -12.68 0.73 8.52
CA PRO A 7 -11.93 -0.22 7.71
C PRO A 7 -10.48 0.21 7.53
N ILE A 8 -9.63 -0.79 7.36
CA ILE A 8 -8.23 -0.55 6.98
C ILE A 8 -8.24 -0.02 5.56
N VAL A 9 -7.56 1.10 5.33
CA VAL A 9 -7.45 1.66 3.98
C VAL A 9 -6.17 1.14 3.34
N ILE A 10 -6.33 0.37 2.28
CA ILE A 10 -5.22 -0.19 1.52
C ILE A 10 -5.10 0.59 0.21
N LEU A 11 -3.91 1.08 -0.10
CA LEU A 11 -3.62 1.61 -1.43
C LEU A 11 -2.85 0.53 -2.19
N LEU A 12 -3.45 0.02 -3.26
CA LEU A 12 -2.82 -0.96 -4.13
C LEU A 12 -2.34 -0.26 -5.39
N VAL A 13 -1.03 -0.29 -5.63
CA VAL A 13 -0.44 0.31 -6.82
C VAL A 13 -0.11 -0.81 -7.80
N GLU A 14 -0.96 -0.95 -8.81
CA GLU A 14 -0.96 -2.12 -9.69
C GLU A 14 -1.61 -1.77 -11.02
N ASP A 15 -0.96 -2.07 -12.13
CA ASP A 15 -1.50 -1.76 -13.46
C ASP A 15 -2.25 -2.92 -14.09
N SER A 16 -2.13 -4.13 -13.56
CA SER A 16 -2.81 -5.30 -14.11
C SER A 16 -4.19 -5.47 -13.46
N SER A 17 -5.24 -5.39 -14.27
CA SER A 17 -6.60 -5.57 -13.75
C SER A 17 -6.82 -6.96 -13.16
N ASP A 18 -6.15 -7.97 -13.73
CA ASP A 18 -6.24 -9.33 -13.18
C ASP A 18 -5.63 -9.39 -11.79
N ASP A 19 -4.47 -8.78 -11.61
CA ASP A 19 -3.82 -8.77 -10.31
C ASP A 19 -4.62 -7.98 -9.28
N VAL A 20 -5.27 -6.90 -9.70
CA VAL A 20 -6.17 -6.14 -8.84
C VAL A 20 -7.33 -7.04 -8.39
N PHE A 21 -7.90 -7.79 -9.33
CA PHE A 21 -9.01 -8.70 -9.01
C PHE A 21 -8.57 -9.73 -7.97
N PHE A 22 -7.43 -10.37 -8.19
CA PHE A 22 -6.95 -11.39 -7.26
C PHE A 22 -6.61 -10.81 -5.90
N PHE A 23 -6.06 -9.61 -5.87
CA PHE A 23 -5.77 -8.94 -4.62
C PHE A 23 -7.04 -8.65 -3.83
N ARG A 24 -8.05 -8.08 -4.49
CA ARG A 24 -9.33 -7.79 -3.83
C ARG A 24 -9.99 -9.06 -3.30
N ARG A 25 -9.86 -10.16 -4.06
CA ARG A 25 -10.40 -11.43 -3.62
C ARG A 25 -9.69 -11.93 -2.37
N ALA A 26 -8.37 -11.79 -2.32
CA ALA A 26 -7.60 -12.17 -1.13
C ALA A 26 -8.00 -11.34 0.08
N VAL A 27 -8.22 -10.03 -0.11
CA VAL A 27 -8.70 -9.17 0.96
C VAL A 27 -10.04 -9.68 1.49
N GLN A 28 -10.96 -9.98 0.59
CA GLN A 28 -12.28 -10.46 0.99
C GLN A 28 -12.17 -11.77 1.79
N LYS A 29 -11.33 -12.67 1.31
CA LYS A 29 -11.16 -13.99 1.96
C LYS A 29 -10.41 -13.91 3.27
N SER A 30 -9.66 -12.85 3.49
CA SER A 30 -8.91 -12.68 4.75
C SER A 30 -9.83 -12.45 5.93
N GLY A 31 -11.06 -12.01 5.68
CA GLY A 31 -12.01 -11.72 6.74
C GLY A 31 -11.79 -10.39 7.44
N LEU A 32 -10.79 -9.64 7.05
CA LEU A 32 -10.50 -8.35 7.67
C LEU A 32 -11.35 -7.26 7.02
N CYS A 33 -11.76 -6.29 7.82
CA CYS A 33 -12.51 -5.14 7.33
C CYS A 33 -11.54 -4.16 6.69
N ALA A 34 -11.50 -4.14 5.37
CA ALA A 34 -10.54 -3.32 4.64
C ALA A 34 -11.16 -2.82 3.34
N VAL A 35 -10.72 -1.64 2.93
CA VAL A 35 -11.11 -1.01 1.67
C VAL A 35 -9.86 -0.91 0.81
N THR A 36 -9.95 -1.36 -0.44
CA THR A 36 -8.82 -1.28 -1.38
C THR A 36 -9.06 -0.17 -2.37
N GLN A 37 -8.19 0.83 -2.35
CA GLN A 37 -8.13 1.88 -3.36
C GLN A 37 -7.01 1.53 -4.32
N VAL A 38 -7.21 1.77 -5.61
CA VAL A 38 -6.27 1.35 -6.63
C VAL A 38 -5.69 2.55 -7.36
N ALA A 39 -4.38 2.57 -7.48
CA ALA A 39 -3.65 3.46 -8.37
C ALA A 39 -3.00 2.60 -9.44
N VAL A 40 -3.20 2.94 -10.71
CA VAL A 40 -2.76 2.05 -11.79
C VAL A 40 -1.31 2.29 -12.18
N ASP A 41 -0.68 3.34 -11.68
CA ASP A 41 0.74 3.60 -11.94
C ASP A 41 1.29 4.48 -10.82
N GLY A 42 2.59 4.78 -10.90
CA GLY A 42 3.25 5.58 -9.89
C GLY A 42 2.75 7.01 -9.81
N VAL A 43 2.37 7.58 -10.95
CA VAL A 43 1.85 8.95 -10.96
C VAL A 43 0.52 9.01 -10.22
N GLU A 44 -0.37 8.05 -10.45
CA GLU A 44 -1.63 7.99 -9.70
C GLU A 44 -1.39 7.76 -8.22
N ALA A 45 -0.38 6.96 -7.87
CA ALA A 45 -0.05 6.75 -6.46
C ALA A 45 0.38 8.06 -5.80
N MET A 46 1.21 8.83 -6.49
CA MET A 46 1.61 10.14 -6.00
C MET A 46 0.40 11.05 -5.80
N ASP A 47 -0.49 11.08 -6.78
CA ASP A 47 -1.70 11.88 -6.70
C ASP A 47 -2.56 11.47 -5.51
N TYR A 48 -2.70 10.15 -5.29
CA TYR A 48 -3.47 9.66 -4.15
C TYR A 48 -2.86 10.15 -2.84
N LEU A 49 -1.55 9.96 -2.70
CA LEU A 49 -0.87 10.29 -1.45
C LEU A 49 -0.90 11.80 -1.16
N LEU A 50 -1.00 12.61 -2.20
CA LEU A 50 -1.07 14.07 -2.04
C LEU A 50 -2.50 14.61 -2.14
N ASN A 51 -3.49 13.75 -2.29
CA ASN A 51 -4.90 14.13 -2.49
C ASN A 51 -5.06 15.11 -3.64
N LYS A 52 -4.53 14.72 -4.80
CA LYS A 52 -4.60 15.51 -6.02
C LYS A 52 -5.35 14.78 -7.11
N GLY A 53 -5.69 15.48 -8.18
CA GLY A 53 -6.35 14.90 -9.34
C GLY A 53 -7.67 14.25 -8.95
N ARG A 54 -7.90 13.05 -9.43
CA ARG A 54 -9.15 12.36 -9.13
C ARG A 54 -9.26 11.91 -7.67
N PHE A 55 -8.19 12.05 -6.92
CA PHE A 55 -8.16 11.71 -5.49
C PHE A 55 -8.21 12.93 -4.59
N ALA A 56 -8.68 14.06 -5.11
CA ALA A 56 -8.64 15.31 -4.36
C ALA A 56 -9.60 15.34 -3.17
N ASP A 57 -10.66 14.53 -3.20
CA ASP A 57 -11.61 14.49 -2.08
C ASP A 57 -11.03 13.62 -0.96
N ALA A 58 -10.46 14.29 0.04
CA ALA A 58 -9.80 13.60 1.14
C ALA A 58 -10.77 12.78 2.00
N ALA A 59 -12.05 13.12 1.99
CA ALA A 59 -13.04 12.34 2.72
C ALA A 59 -13.29 11.01 2.04
N ALA A 60 -13.28 11.00 0.70
CA ALA A 60 -13.47 9.77 -0.08
C ALA A 60 -12.18 8.95 -0.16
N TYR A 61 -11.03 9.63 -0.17
CA TYR A 61 -9.73 8.98 -0.36
C TYR A 61 -8.83 9.29 0.83
N ARG A 62 -9.14 8.62 1.95
CA ARG A 62 -8.38 8.84 3.18
C ARG A 62 -6.94 8.34 3.02
N PRO A 63 -6.00 8.89 3.82
CA PRO A 63 -4.63 8.41 3.78
C PRO A 63 -4.58 6.90 4.03
N PRO A 64 -3.76 6.16 3.28
CA PRO A 64 -3.73 4.71 3.44
C PRO A 64 -3.04 4.31 4.74
N ASP A 65 -3.55 3.24 5.33
CA ASP A 65 -2.89 2.60 6.47
C ASP A 65 -1.71 1.76 6.02
N ILE A 66 -1.73 1.33 4.76
CA ILE A 66 -0.69 0.48 4.19
C ILE A 66 -0.78 0.56 2.67
N MET A 67 0.36 0.48 2.00
CA MET A 67 0.42 0.47 0.55
C MET A 67 1.05 -0.83 0.07
N PHE A 68 0.42 -1.47 -0.92
CA PHE A 68 1.00 -2.61 -1.62
C PHE A 68 1.45 -2.12 -2.98
N LEU A 69 2.69 -2.38 -3.32
CA LEU A 69 3.35 -1.76 -4.46
C LEU A 69 4.00 -2.81 -5.35
N ASP A 70 3.60 -2.86 -6.62
CA ASP A 70 4.32 -3.65 -7.60
C ASP A 70 5.54 -2.85 -8.06
N LEU A 71 6.67 -3.52 -8.22
CA LEU A 71 7.88 -2.86 -8.68
C LEU A 71 7.84 -2.56 -10.18
N LYS A 72 7.11 -3.36 -10.95
CA LYS A 72 7.07 -3.23 -12.40
C LYS A 72 5.85 -2.42 -12.83
N LEU A 73 5.98 -1.12 -12.77
CA LEU A 73 4.90 -0.20 -13.13
C LEU A 73 5.30 0.59 -14.37
N PRO A 74 4.31 1.00 -15.19
CA PRO A 74 4.61 1.89 -16.30
C PRO A 74 4.94 3.29 -15.79
N HIS A 75 5.71 4.04 -16.58
CA HIS A 75 6.09 5.44 -16.34
C HIS A 75 7.01 5.59 -15.13
N VAL A 76 6.47 5.60 -13.92
CA VAL A 76 7.26 5.67 -12.69
C VAL A 76 7.24 4.29 -12.06
N ASN A 77 8.40 3.62 -12.00
CA ASN A 77 8.46 2.27 -11.46
C ASN A 77 8.42 2.30 -9.93
N GLY A 78 8.30 1.11 -9.33
CA GLY A 78 8.14 1.01 -7.89
C GLY A 78 9.32 1.56 -7.10
N PHE A 79 10.55 1.36 -7.59
CA PHE A 79 11.72 1.90 -6.90
C PHE A 79 11.71 3.42 -6.91
N GLU A 80 11.37 4.01 -8.05
CA GLU A 80 11.27 5.46 -8.17
C GLU A 80 10.20 6.03 -7.24
N LEU A 81 9.08 5.33 -7.11
CA LEU A 81 8.03 5.76 -6.21
C LEU A 81 8.50 5.71 -4.76
N LEU A 82 9.22 4.65 -4.38
CA LEU A 82 9.76 4.54 -3.02
C LEU A 82 10.73 5.69 -2.72
N GLU A 83 11.60 6.02 -3.68
CA GLU A 83 12.52 7.14 -3.52
C GLU A 83 11.76 8.44 -3.33
N TRP A 84 10.75 8.65 -4.15
CA TRP A 84 9.94 9.86 -4.08
C TRP A 84 9.26 9.98 -2.72
N MET A 85 8.73 8.87 -2.20
CA MET A 85 8.06 8.89 -0.90
C MET A 85 9.00 9.29 0.23
N LYS A 86 10.25 8.85 0.16
CA LYS A 86 11.22 9.21 1.19
C LYS A 86 11.48 10.70 1.23
N LEU A 87 11.34 11.37 0.10
CA LEU A 87 11.60 12.82 0.00
C LEU A 87 10.39 13.66 0.38
N HIS A 88 9.24 13.03 0.60
CA HIS A 88 8.01 13.73 0.93
C HIS A 88 7.54 13.28 2.31
N ALA A 89 7.74 14.14 3.31
CA ALA A 89 7.49 13.79 4.71
C ALA A 89 6.07 13.29 4.94
N GLU A 90 5.10 13.90 4.28
CA GLU A 90 3.70 13.50 4.48
C GLU A 90 3.40 12.12 3.91
N CYS A 91 4.24 11.62 3.02
CA CYS A 91 4.05 10.31 2.39
C CYS A 91 4.92 9.23 3.04
N SER A 92 6.02 9.62 3.68
CA SER A 92 7.01 8.67 4.19
C SER A 92 6.47 7.85 5.37
N ARG A 93 5.36 8.25 5.95
CA ARG A 93 4.75 7.53 7.06
C ARG A 93 3.97 6.30 6.63
N THR A 94 3.59 6.23 5.36
CA THR A 94 2.80 5.10 4.87
C THR A 94 3.69 3.88 4.74
N PRO A 95 3.40 2.79 5.46
CA PRO A 95 4.18 1.55 5.29
C PRO A 95 3.95 0.98 3.90
N VAL A 96 5.02 0.49 3.27
CA VAL A 96 4.95 -0.07 1.93
C VAL A 96 5.34 -1.53 1.97
N VAL A 97 4.46 -2.37 1.45
CA VAL A 97 4.72 -3.79 1.21
C VAL A 97 4.92 -3.94 -0.29
N VAL A 98 6.08 -4.41 -0.70
CA VAL A 98 6.31 -4.70 -2.12
C VAL A 98 5.67 -6.05 -2.43
N LEU A 99 4.87 -6.08 -3.49
CA LEU A 99 4.18 -7.30 -3.94
C LEU A 99 4.44 -7.44 -5.43
N THR A 100 5.31 -8.35 -5.81
CA THR A 100 5.79 -8.45 -7.18
C THR A 100 6.01 -9.90 -7.60
N THR A 101 6.13 -10.12 -8.91
CA THR A 101 6.52 -11.44 -9.41
C THR A 101 8.01 -11.67 -9.32
N SER A 102 8.79 -10.62 -9.08
CA SER A 102 10.24 -10.73 -8.96
C SER A 102 10.63 -11.45 -7.68
N ASN A 103 11.54 -12.41 -7.78
CA ASN A 103 12.12 -13.06 -6.61
C ASN A 103 13.62 -12.83 -6.53
N GLN A 104 14.11 -11.79 -7.21
CA GLN A 104 15.53 -11.49 -7.23
C GLN A 104 15.96 -10.90 -5.88
N PRO A 105 17.03 -11.44 -5.27
CA PRO A 105 17.52 -10.88 -4.00
C PRO A 105 17.86 -9.39 -4.10
N GLU A 106 18.36 -8.95 -5.24
CA GLU A 106 18.72 -7.54 -5.45
C GLU A 106 17.50 -6.63 -5.31
N ASP A 107 16.36 -7.08 -5.84
CA ASP A 107 15.13 -6.29 -5.76
C ASP A 107 14.64 -6.20 -4.32
N ARG A 108 14.73 -7.30 -3.57
CA ARG A 108 14.37 -7.30 -2.16
C ARG A 108 15.27 -6.34 -1.37
N GLU A 109 16.58 -6.45 -1.57
CA GLU A 109 17.52 -5.63 -0.83
C GLU A 109 17.33 -4.14 -1.16
N ARG A 110 17.13 -3.85 -2.43
CA ARG A 110 16.93 -2.46 -2.85
C ARG A 110 15.65 -1.88 -2.29
N SER A 111 14.56 -2.64 -2.31
CA SER A 111 13.29 -2.14 -1.80
C SER A 111 13.36 -1.92 -0.30
N GLU A 112 14.02 -2.82 0.43
CA GLU A 112 14.19 -2.65 1.87
C GLU A 112 15.06 -1.44 2.18
N ALA A 113 16.12 -1.23 1.42
CA ALA A 113 16.97 -0.05 1.59
C ALA A 113 16.20 1.23 1.34
N LEU A 114 15.19 1.19 0.48
CA LEU A 114 14.35 2.34 0.17
C LEU A 114 13.15 2.46 1.11
N GLY A 115 13.03 1.60 2.11
CA GLY A 115 12.06 1.77 3.18
C GLY A 115 10.87 0.82 3.15
N ALA A 116 10.82 -0.14 2.23
CA ALA A 116 9.75 -1.12 2.24
C ALA A 116 9.83 -1.97 3.51
N VAL A 117 8.68 -2.21 4.14
CA VAL A 117 8.65 -2.96 5.41
C VAL A 117 8.55 -4.45 5.18
N LEU A 118 8.02 -4.88 4.05
CA LEU A 118 7.91 -6.29 3.68
C LEU A 118 8.11 -6.43 2.17
N PHE A 119 8.56 -7.60 1.75
CA PHE A 119 8.71 -7.95 0.35
C PHE A 119 8.05 -9.31 0.14
N LEU A 120 6.96 -9.33 -0.64
CA LEU A 120 6.20 -10.54 -0.88
C LEU A 120 6.14 -10.82 -2.37
N THR A 121 6.07 -12.11 -2.72
CA THR A 121 6.01 -12.55 -4.11
C THR A 121 4.58 -12.93 -4.45
N LYS A 122 4.11 -12.52 -5.64
CA LYS A 122 2.81 -12.94 -6.15
C LYS A 122 2.84 -14.43 -6.47
N PRO A 123 1.73 -15.14 -6.33
CA PRO A 123 0.42 -14.69 -5.87
C PRO A 123 0.34 -14.61 -4.34
N LEU A 124 -0.45 -13.68 -3.84
CA LEU A 124 -0.59 -13.47 -2.41
C LEU A 124 -1.78 -14.27 -1.89
N SER A 125 -1.54 -15.11 -0.89
CA SER A 125 -2.62 -15.86 -0.27
C SER A 125 -3.39 -14.98 0.71
N PRO A 126 -4.66 -15.33 1.03
CA PRO A 126 -5.39 -14.59 2.05
C PRO A 126 -4.68 -14.57 3.40
N GLU A 127 -3.98 -15.67 3.75
CA GLU A 127 -3.24 -15.74 5.00
C GLU A 127 -2.05 -14.80 5.01
N GLN A 128 -1.31 -14.75 3.89
CA GLN A 128 -0.19 -13.82 3.79
C GLN A 128 -0.67 -12.37 3.83
N LEU A 129 -1.80 -12.11 3.19
CA LEU A 129 -2.38 -10.77 3.20
C LEU A 129 -2.78 -10.37 4.62
N ALA A 130 -3.46 -11.26 5.34
CA ALA A 130 -3.86 -10.97 6.71
C ALA A 130 -2.65 -10.68 7.58
N GLU A 131 -1.59 -11.47 7.43
CA GLU A 131 -0.37 -11.26 8.19
C GLU A 131 0.26 -9.92 7.86
N ALA A 132 0.32 -9.57 6.57
CA ALA A 132 0.89 -8.30 6.15
C ALA A 132 0.10 -7.13 6.71
N LEU A 133 -1.23 -7.23 6.71
CA LEU A 133 -2.07 -6.17 7.25
C LEU A 133 -1.89 -6.01 8.75
N GLN A 134 -1.69 -7.12 9.47
CA GLN A 134 -1.50 -7.06 10.91
C GLN A 134 -0.12 -6.56 11.30
N LYS A 135 0.90 -6.96 10.56
CA LYS A 135 2.29 -6.62 10.90
C LYS A 135 2.78 -5.37 10.21
N GLY A 136 2.31 -5.13 9.00
CA GLY A 136 2.87 -4.06 8.18
C GLY A 136 2.20 -2.71 8.34
N ARG A 137 0.91 -2.69 8.65
CA ARG A 137 0.19 -1.42 8.64
C ARG A 137 0.58 -0.52 9.82
N ARG A 138 0.37 0.77 9.62
CA ARG A 138 0.63 1.76 10.66
C ARG A 138 -0.39 1.60 11.79
N PRO A 139 0.06 1.55 13.05
CA PRO A 139 -0.87 1.47 14.17
C PRO A 139 -1.74 2.72 14.26
N ARG A 140 -3.05 2.53 14.38
CA ARG A 140 -3.95 3.67 14.47
C ARG A 140 -3.82 4.43 15.77
N SER A 141 -3.53 3.70 16.85
CA SER A 141 -3.30 4.35 18.14
C SER A 141 -2.14 5.33 18.04
N GLU A 142 -1.09 4.93 17.33
CA GLU A 142 0.06 5.80 17.13
C GLU A 142 -0.31 7.03 16.30
N ALA A 143 -1.14 6.83 15.27
CA ALA A 143 -1.58 7.95 14.45
C ALA A 143 -2.46 8.91 15.26
N MET A 144 -3.29 8.39 16.17
CA MET A 144 -4.15 9.20 16.99
C MET A 144 -3.37 9.93 18.06
N ASP A 145 -2.35 9.29 18.59
CA ASP A 145 -1.49 9.88 19.61
C ASP A 145 -0.44 10.79 19.03
N GLY A 146 -0.50 10.99 17.74
CA GLY A 146 0.43 11.86 17.09
C GLY A 146 0.62 13.09 17.94
N PRO A 147 1.58 13.92 17.64
CA PRO A 147 1.95 14.99 18.56
C PRO A 147 0.71 15.76 18.92
N ALA A 148 0.35 15.56 20.12
CA ALA A 148 -0.83 16.23 20.61
C ALA A 148 -0.56 17.71 20.59
#